data_0db2be5f6b873704ab457b4a468a74c6
#
_entry.id   0db2be5f6b873704ab457b4a468a74c6
#
_cell.length_a   1.000
_cell.length_b   1.000
_cell.length_c   1.000
_cell.angle_alpha   90.00
_cell.angle_beta   90.00
_cell.angle_gamma   90.00
#
_symmetry.space_group_name_H-M   'P 1'
#
loop_
_entity.id
_entity.type
_entity.pdbx_description
1 polymer ?
#
loop_
_entity_poly.entity_id
_entity_poly.type
_entity_poly.pdbx_seq_one_letter_code
_entity_poly.pdbx_strand_id
1 'polypeptide(L)'
;RWMKQFGVEIYDGIGSAEMFHIYITNRPGDVRAGSLGRIVEGYEARIVNADGNEASTGEMGTLRIKGDSAALCYWNAHEKSKETFAGDWCTTGDQFHVDEQGYYWYRGRTDDMLNVSGVFVAPAEIENCLSQHMAVLECAVIGHDAGDGLVKPKAFIVLREGHVPGDELANAIKEFVKTRIAIYKYPRWIEFVTSLPKNDRGKIDRKQLRR
;
A
#
# COMPACT_ATOMS: atom_id res chain seq x y z
N ARG A 1 10.76 13.15 -12.07
CA ARG A 1 10.96 12.77 -13.48
C ARG A 1 9.85 13.35 -14.36
N TRP A 2 8.57 13.10 -14.06
CA TRP A 2 7.40 13.59 -14.80
C TRP A 2 7.39 15.12 -14.96
N MET A 3 7.46 15.87 -13.86
CA MET A 3 7.52 17.33 -13.86
C MET A 3 8.67 17.88 -14.72
N LYS A 4 9.86 17.24 -14.67
CA LYS A 4 11.03 17.60 -15.53
C LYS A 4 10.76 17.39 -17.02
N GLN A 5 9.96 16.38 -17.37
CA GLN A 5 9.72 15.99 -18.77
C GLN A 5 8.56 16.74 -19.40
N PHE A 6 7.50 17.00 -18.62
CA PHE A 6 6.22 17.51 -19.15
C PHE A 6 5.83 18.88 -18.58
N GLY A 7 6.52 19.39 -17.56
CA GLY A 7 6.17 20.65 -16.91
C GLY A 7 4.84 20.65 -16.15
N VAL A 8 4.27 19.47 -15.89
CA VAL A 8 2.96 19.29 -15.28
C VAL A 8 3.08 18.53 -13.96
N GLU A 9 2.39 18.97 -12.91
CA GLU A 9 2.28 18.26 -11.64
C GLU A 9 1.30 17.09 -11.74
N ILE A 10 1.57 16.02 -10.98
CA ILE A 10 0.62 14.92 -10.74
C ILE A 10 0.06 15.09 -9.34
N TYR A 11 -1.26 15.16 -9.23
CA TYR A 11 -1.98 15.24 -7.98
C TYR A 11 -2.45 13.83 -7.60
N ASP A 12 -1.63 13.14 -6.84
CA ASP A 12 -1.99 11.83 -6.29
C ASP A 12 -2.91 12.01 -5.08
N GLY A 13 -3.83 11.06 -4.87
CA GLY A 13 -4.80 11.13 -3.78
C GLY A 13 -5.50 9.81 -3.57
N ILE A 14 -6.37 9.75 -2.57
CA ILE A 14 -7.19 8.59 -2.25
C ILE A 14 -8.63 8.97 -1.98
N GLY A 15 -9.50 8.11 -2.46
CA GLY A 15 -10.93 8.10 -2.21
C GLY A 15 -11.46 6.68 -2.17
N SER A 16 -12.69 6.51 -1.80
CA SER A 16 -13.34 5.20 -1.78
C SER A 16 -14.82 5.30 -2.17
N ALA A 17 -15.41 4.15 -2.54
CA ALA A 17 -16.83 4.07 -2.84
C ALA A 17 -17.69 4.37 -1.60
N GLU A 18 -17.19 4.01 -0.42
CA GLU A 18 -17.83 4.24 0.88
C GLU A 18 -17.98 5.73 1.20
N MET A 19 -17.05 6.55 0.72
CA MET A 19 -17.06 8.00 0.89
C MET A 19 -17.44 8.74 -0.40
N PHE A 20 -17.80 8.01 -1.47
CA PHE A 20 -18.21 8.51 -2.78
C PHE A 20 -17.13 9.26 -3.57
N HIS A 21 -16.20 9.92 -2.91
CA HIS A 21 -15.23 10.82 -3.52
C HIS A 21 -13.82 10.69 -2.93
N ILE A 22 -12.88 11.49 -3.45
CA ILE A 22 -11.53 11.68 -2.91
C ILE A 22 -11.62 12.49 -1.63
N TYR A 23 -10.98 12.02 -0.56
CA TYR A 23 -10.95 12.67 0.76
C TYR A 23 -9.55 13.08 1.22
N ILE A 24 -8.48 12.60 0.56
CA ILE A 24 -7.09 13.05 0.73
C ILE A 24 -6.50 13.23 -0.66
N THR A 25 -5.86 14.38 -0.94
CA THR A 25 -5.21 14.63 -2.22
C THR A 25 -4.10 15.68 -2.10
N ASN A 26 -3.12 15.60 -3.01
CA ASN A 26 -2.16 16.67 -3.26
C ASN A 26 -2.88 17.85 -3.96
N ARG A 27 -2.37 19.06 -3.76
CA ARG A 27 -2.93 20.31 -4.33
C ARG A 27 -1.91 20.99 -5.23
N PRO A 28 -2.37 21.83 -6.18
CA PRO A 28 -1.47 22.64 -6.99
C PRO A 28 -0.50 23.46 -6.13
N GLY A 29 0.80 23.35 -6.45
CA GLY A 29 1.87 24.04 -5.72
C GLY A 29 2.17 23.47 -4.32
N ASP A 30 1.47 22.44 -3.86
CA ASP A 30 1.66 21.76 -2.56
C ASP A 30 1.77 20.23 -2.74
N VAL A 31 2.41 19.79 -3.84
CA VAL A 31 2.63 18.38 -4.14
C VAL A 31 3.82 17.86 -3.38
N ARG A 32 3.60 16.83 -2.56
CA ARG A 32 4.68 16.09 -1.90
C ARG A 32 4.78 14.69 -2.46
N ALA A 33 5.81 14.45 -3.26
CA ALA A 33 6.02 13.17 -3.93
C ALA A 33 6.09 12.00 -2.94
N GLY A 34 5.28 10.98 -3.16
CA GLY A 34 5.15 9.78 -2.31
C GLY A 34 4.10 9.90 -1.22
N SER A 35 3.60 11.10 -0.88
CA SER A 35 2.41 11.27 -0.06
C SER A 35 1.16 11.34 -0.93
N LEU A 36 0.00 11.05 -0.34
CA LEU A 36 -1.30 11.28 -0.96
C LEU A 36 -1.84 12.70 -0.70
N GLY A 37 -1.02 13.58 -0.12
CA GLY A 37 -1.39 14.96 0.16
C GLY A 37 -2.07 15.15 1.51
N ARG A 38 -3.05 16.07 1.58
CA ARG A 38 -3.75 16.48 2.78
C ARG A 38 -5.23 16.18 2.68
N ILE A 39 -5.91 16.24 3.83
CA ILE A 39 -7.38 16.09 3.90
C ILE A 39 -8.08 17.14 3.03
N VAL A 40 -9.11 16.72 2.33
CA VAL A 40 -9.98 17.61 1.54
C VAL A 40 -10.96 18.32 2.50
N GLU A 41 -11.27 19.57 2.19
CA GLU A 41 -12.24 20.36 2.95
C GLU A 41 -13.61 19.64 3.03
N GLY A 42 -14.22 19.66 4.21
CA GLY A 42 -15.47 18.94 4.48
C GLY A 42 -15.28 17.50 4.97
N TYR A 43 -14.02 16.99 5.01
CA TYR A 43 -13.70 15.69 5.61
C TYR A 43 -12.85 15.85 6.87
N GLU A 44 -13.04 14.92 7.79
CA GLU A 44 -12.16 14.70 8.95
C GLU A 44 -11.47 13.35 8.80
N ALA A 45 -10.21 13.27 9.24
CA ALA A 45 -9.44 12.02 9.22
C ALA A 45 -8.85 11.72 10.60
N ARG A 46 -8.86 10.45 10.99
CA ARG A 46 -8.15 9.92 12.16
C ARG A 46 -7.36 8.70 11.75
N ILE A 47 -6.18 8.56 12.31
CA ILE A 47 -5.39 7.34 12.21
C ILE A 47 -5.49 6.64 13.56
N VAL A 48 -5.97 5.39 13.57
CA VAL A 48 -6.20 4.61 14.78
C VAL A 48 -5.21 3.47 14.83
N ASN A 49 -4.40 3.42 15.88
CA ASN A 49 -3.37 2.39 16.08
C ASN A 49 -3.98 1.03 16.50
N ALA A 50 -3.13 0.03 16.69
CA ALA A 50 -3.55 -1.34 17.01
C ALA A 50 -4.29 -1.44 18.38
N ASP A 51 -4.03 -0.51 19.30
CA ASP A 51 -4.66 -0.46 20.61
C ASP A 51 -6.03 0.25 20.59
N GLY A 52 -6.45 0.75 19.42
CA GLY A 52 -7.71 1.46 19.23
C GLY A 52 -7.67 2.96 19.60
N ASN A 53 -6.48 3.48 19.92
CA ASN A 53 -6.27 4.89 20.23
C ASN A 53 -5.91 5.69 18.96
N GLU A 54 -6.08 7.01 19.01
CA GLU A 54 -5.59 7.89 17.96
C GLU A 54 -4.06 7.84 17.91
N ALA A 55 -3.50 7.57 16.73
CA ALA A 55 -2.07 7.42 16.53
C ALA A 55 -1.36 8.76 16.64
N SER A 56 -0.17 8.74 17.24
CA SER A 56 0.73 9.91 17.27
C SER A 56 1.26 10.22 15.86
N THR A 57 1.75 11.45 15.67
CA THR A 57 2.39 11.87 14.41
C THR A 57 3.54 10.92 14.06
N GLY A 58 3.53 10.41 12.82
CA GLY A 58 4.49 9.41 12.33
C GLY A 58 4.15 7.96 12.70
N GLU A 59 3.25 7.74 13.64
CA GLU A 59 2.79 6.40 14.02
C GLU A 59 1.82 5.84 12.96
N MET A 60 1.95 4.56 12.63
CA MET A 60 1.10 3.88 11.66
C MET A 60 -0.19 3.38 12.31
N GLY A 61 -1.29 3.52 11.59
CA GLY A 61 -2.58 2.97 12.01
C GLY A 61 -3.60 2.94 10.86
N THR A 62 -4.78 2.45 11.17
CA THR A 62 -5.90 2.37 10.23
C THR A 62 -6.53 3.75 10.05
N LEU A 63 -6.67 4.18 8.80
CA LEU A 63 -7.33 5.43 8.47
C LEU A 63 -8.85 5.31 8.66
N ARG A 64 -9.42 6.27 9.39
CA ARG A 64 -10.86 6.50 9.48
C ARG A 64 -11.19 7.88 8.93
N ILE A 65 -12.27 7.97 8.17
CA ILE A 65 -12.73 9.21 7.53
C ILE A 65 -14.16 9.49 7.97
N LYS A 66 -14.44 10.78 8.23
CA LYS A 66 -15.77 11.30 8.45
C LYS A 66 -16.07 12.40 7.42
N GLY A 67 -17.28 12.43 6.89
CA GLY A 67 -17.77 13.44 5.95
C GLY A 67 -19.18 13.12 5.50
N ASP A 68 -19.91 14.13 5.04
CA ASP A 68 -21.32 14.04 4.69
C ASP A 68 -21.63 13.13 3.50
N SER A 69 -20.61 12.79 2.71
CA SER A 69 -20.73 11.88 1.57
C SER A 69 -20.67 10.39 1.94
N ALA A 70 -20.53 10.06 3.23
CA ALA A 70 -20.44 8.67 3.69
C ALA A 70 -21.70 7.87 3.30
N ALA A 71 -21.48 6.66 2.78
CA ALA A 71 -22.57 5.72 2.51
C ALA A 71 -23.24 5.27 3.81
N LEU A 72 -24.53 4.99 3.75
CA LEU A 72 -25.29 4.52 4.92
C LEU A 72 -24.93 3.10 5.31
N CYS A 73 -24.72 2.21 4.33
CA CYS A 73 -24.42 0.80 4.55
C CYS A 73 -24.01 0.11 3.25
N TYR A 74 -23.49 -1.11 3.35
CA TYR A 74 -23.39 -2.03 2.23
C TYR A 74 -24.70 -2.77 2.03
N TRP A 75 -25.14 -2.92 0.79
CA TRP A 75 -26.35 -3.66 0.45
C TRP A 75 -26.22 -5.12 0.85
N ASN A 76 -27.21 -5.64 1.60
CA ASN A 76 -27.27 -7.03 2.09
C ASN A 76 -26.01 -7.51 2.85
N ALA A 77 -25.24 -6.61 3.47
CA ALA A 77 -24.02 -6.97 4.20
C ALA A 77 -23.98 -6.25 5.56
N HIS A 78 -24.89 -6.65 6.46
CA HIS A 78 -25.13 -6.01 7.75
C HIS A 78 -23.88 -5.96 8.64
N GLU A 79 -23.23 -7.11 8.86
CA GLU A 79 -22.05 -7.18 9.74
C GLU A 79 -20.89 -6.33 9.18
N LYS A 80 -20.62 -6.44 7.88
CA LYS A 80 -19.63 -5.62 7.22
C LYS A 80 -19.94 -4.12 7.31
N SER A 81 -21.23 -3.75 7.26
CA SER A 81 -21.66 -2.37 7.41
C SER A 81 -21.35 -1.83 8.81
N LYS A 82 -21.62 -2.61 9.87
CA LYS A 82 -21.28 -2.25 11.24
C LYS A 82 -19.78 -2.11 11.48
N GLU A 83 -18.98 -2.98 10.88
CA GLU A 83 -17.51 -2.92 10.98
C GLU A 83 -16.95 -1.69 10.29
N THR A 84 -17.54 -1.33 9.13
CA THR A 84 -17.05 -0.23 8.31
C THR A 84 -17.56 1.12 8.79
N PHE A 85 -18.86 1.23 9.09
CA PHE A 85 -19.52 2.49 9.45
C PHE A 85 -19.85 2.48 10.95
N ALA A 86 -19.02 3.12 11.76
CA ALA A 86 -19.18 3.22 13.20
C ALA A 86 -19.45 4.68 13.61
N GLY A 87 -20.72 4.99 13.91
CA GLY A 87 -21.17 6.37 14.11
C GLY A 87 -20.98 7.20 12.83
N ASP A 88 -20.31 8.32 12.94
CA ASP A 88 -19.99 9.22 11.80
C ASP A 88 -18.75 8.79 11.01
N TRP A 89 -18.05 7.72 11.42
CA TRP A 89 -16.75 7.35 10.90
C TRP A 89 -16.83 6.11 10.00
N CYS A 90 -16.18 6.23 8.84
CA CYS A 90 -15.93 5.12 7.93
C CYS A 90 -14.49 4.61 8.13
N THR A 91 -14.35 3.34 8.47
CA THR A 91 -13.05 2.64 8.56
C THR A 91 -12.65 2.15 7.18
N THR A 92 -11.57 2.70 6.62
CA THR A 92 -11.21 2.46 5.21
C THR A 92 -10.53 1.10 4.97
N GLY A 93 -9.95 0.51 6.00
CA GLY A 93 -9.09 -0.67 5.91
C GLY A 93 -7.71 -0.38 5.30
N ASP A 94 -7.35 0.87 5.15
CA ASP A 94 -6.05 1.34 4.67
C ASP A 94 -5.18 1.80 5.84
N GLN A 95 -3.90 1.43 5.80
CA GLN A 95 -2.89 1.82 6.78
C GLN A 95 -2.20 3.10 6.35
N PHE A 96 -2.11 4.05 7.27
CA PHE A 96 -1.50 5.37 7.05
C PHE A 96 -0.64 5.80 8.24
N HIS A 97 0.19 6.79 8.02
CA HIS A 97 0.65 7.72 9.04
C HIS A 97 0.51 9.15 8.50
N VAL A 98 0.44 10.11 9.41
CA VAL A 98 0.51 11.54 9.10
C VAL A 98 1.82 12.09 9.60
N ASP A 99 2.48 12.94 8.81
CA ASP A 99 3.72 13.59 9.22
C ASP A 99 3.45 14.91 9.98
N GLU A 100 4.51 15.52 10.52
CA GLU A 100 4.44 16.79 11.27
C GLU A 100 3.87 17.96 10.45
N GLN A 101 3.89 17.84 9.13
CA GLN A 101 3.37 18.86 8.21
C GLN A 101 1.94 18.54 7.73
N GLY A 102 1.32 17.47 8.24
CA GLY A 102 -0.05 17.06 7.94
C GLY A 102 -0.24 16.37 6.59
N TYR A 103 0.84 15.82 5.99
CA TYR A 103 0.71 14.98 4.80
C TYR A 103 0.45 13.54 5.20
N TYR A 104 -0.45 12.88 4.46
CA TYR A 104 -0.84 11.50 4.64
C TYR A 104 -0.03 10.58 3.76
N TRP A 105 0.57 9.56 4.38
CA TRP A 105 1.44 8.58 3.73
C TRP A 105 0.80 7.21 3.78
N TYR A 106 0.45 6.67 2.62
CA TYR A 106 -0.13 5.35 2.47
C TYR A 106 0.89 4.25 2.78
N ARG A 107 0.48 3.27 3.58
CA ARG A 107 1.32 2.14 4.00
C ARG A 107 0.83 0.79 3.51
N GLY A 108 -0.34 0.73 2.91
CA GLY A 108 -0.92 -0.50 2.37
C GLY A 108 -2.32 -0.79 2.93
N ARG A 109 -2.85 -1.94 2.56
CA ARG A 109 -4.11 -2.45 3.11
C ARG A 109 -3.84 -3.21 4.40
N THR A 110 -4.76 -3.12 5.37
CA THR A 110 -4.69 -3.88 6.63
C THR A 110 -4.62 -5.39 6.37
N ASP A 111 -5.44 -5.87 5.44
CA ASP A 111 -5.54 -7.29 5.05
C ASP A 111 -4.33 -7.78 4.24
N ASP A 112 -3.53 -6.89 3.70
CA ASP A 112 -2.31 -7.21 2.94
C ASP A 112 -1.04 -7.10 3.78
N MET A 113 -1.11 -6.52 5.00
CA MET A 113 0.06 -6.39 5.88
C MET A 113 0.65 -7.75 6.22
N LEU A 114 1.97 -7.87 6.09
CA LEU A 114 2.70 -9.07 6.42
C LEU A 114 3.18 -9.01 7.87
N ASN A 115 2.87 -10.03 8.64
CA ASN A 115 3.47 -10.18 9.97
C ASN A 115 4.80 -10.95 9.86
N VAL A 116 5.90 -10.22 9.76
CA VAL A 116 7.25 -10.79 9.65
C VAL A 116 7.88 -10.82 11.04
N SER A 117 7.86 -11.97 11.70
CA SER A 117 8.44 -12.15 13.05
C SER A 117 7.92 -11.12 14.08
N GLY A 118 6.61 -10.86 14.07
CA GLY A 118 5.97 -9.91 14.99
C GLY A 118 5.99 -8.44 14.53
N VAL A 119 6.65 -8.15 13.40
CA VAL A 119 6.67 -6.79 12.83
C VAL A 119 5.76 -6.72 11.61
N PHE A 120 4.84 -5.77 11.60
CA PHE A 120 4.00 -5.52 10.42
C PHE A 120 4.78 -4.83 9.30
N VAL A 121 4.77 -5.45 8.13
CA VAL A 121 5.47 -4.98 6.93
C VAL A 121 4.47 -4.75 5.82
N ALA A 122 4.49 -3.57 5.25
CA ALA A 122 3.67 -3.22 4.10
C ALA A 122 4.27 -3.82 2.80
N PRO A 123 3.57 -4.68 2.05
CA PRO A 123 4.02 -5.14 0.75
C PRO A 123 4.38 -4.00 -0.20
N ALA A 124 3.59 -2.93 -0.18
CA ALA A 124 3.79 -1.75 -1.02
C ALA A 124 5.17 -1.08 -0.82
N GLU A 125 5.73 -1.10 0.39
CA GLU A 125 7.07 -0.55 0.66
C GLU A 125 8.15 -1.37 -0.05
N ILE A 126 8.01 -2.70 -0.04
CA ILE A 126 8.92 -3.60 -0.73
C ILE A 126 8.74 -3.46 -2.25
N GLU A 127 7.50 -3.42 -2.73
CA GLU A 127 7.15 -3.25 -4.15
C GLU A 127 7.69 -1.93 -4.70
N ASN A 128 7.56 -0.84 -3.94
CA ASN A 128 8.12 0.46 -4.30
C ASN A 128 9.66 0.44 -4.39
N CYS A 129 10.32 -0.31 -3.52
CA CYS A 129 11.77 -0.50 -3.60
C CYS A 129 12.15 -1.34 -4.82
N LEU A 130 11.47 -2.49 -5.03
CA LEU A 130 11.71 -3.39 -6.16
C LEU A 130 11.52 -2.67 -7.52
N SER A 131 10.50 -1.84 -7.65
CA SER A 131 10.18 -1.11 -8.89
C SER A 131 11.27 -0.11 -9.31
N GLN A 132 12.18 0.27 -8.41
CA GLN A 132 13.34 1.12 -8.71
C GLN A 132 14.49 0.34 -9.34
N HIS A 133 14.48 -0.99 -9.29
CA HIS A 133 15.50 -1.81 -9.93
C HIS A 133 15.31 -1.83 -11.44
N MET A 134 16.40 -1.65 -12.19
CA MET A 134 16.37 -1.49 -13.65
C MET A 134 15.74 -2.68 -14.40
N ALA A 135 15.85 -3.88 -13.86
CA ALA A 135 15.31 -5.09 -14.48
C ALA A 135 13.80 -5.31 -14.18
N VAL A 136 13.21 -4.59 -13.23
CA VAL A 136 11.82 -4.83 -12.79
C VAL A 136 10.86 -3.98 -13.60
N LEU A 137 9.90 -4.63 -14.27
CA LEU A 137 8.79 -3.97 -14.96
C LEU A 137 7.58 -3.80 -14.03
N GLU A 138 7.09 -4.91 -13.47
CA GLU A 138 6.02 -4.98 -12.47
C GLU A 138 6.43 -5.95 -11.37
N CYS A 139 5.94 -5.74 -10.16
CA CYS A 139 6.14 -6.69 -9.07
C CYS A 139 4.93 -6.73 -8.14
N ALA A 140 4.80 -7.86 -7.45
CA ALA A 140 3.84 -8.03 -6.36
C ALA A 140 4.51 -8.80 -5.21
N VAL A 141 4.21 -8.41 -3.98
CA VAL A 141 4.75 -9.06 -2.78
C VAL A 141 3.63 -9.64 -1.95
N ILE A 142 3.81 -10.89 -1.53
CA ILE A 142 2.92 -11.57 -0.60
C ILE A 142 3.69 -12.12 0.60
N GLY A 143 2.98 -12.46 1.67
CA GLY A 143 3.51 -13.31 2.72
C GLY A 143 3.52 -14.77 2.28
N HIS A 144 4.62 -15.44 2.55
CA HIS A 144 4.79 -16.86 2.29
C HIS A 144 5.39 -17.54 3.52
N ASP A 145 4.81 -18.69 3.90
CA ASP A 145 5.32 -19.57 4.93
C ASP A 145 5.97 -20.79 4.23
N ALA A 146 7.25 -21.01 4.49
CA ALA A 146 7.98 -22.15 3.95
C ALA A 146 7.75 -23.44 4.75
N GLY A 147 6.81 -23.45 5.70
CA GLY A 147 6.51 -24.60 6.57
C GLY A 147 7.19 -24.53 7.93
N ASP A 148 7.86 -23.42 8.24
CA ASP A 148 8.46 -23.13 9.55
C ASP A 148 7.54 -22.29 10.47
N GLY A 149 6.31 -21.98 10.02
CA GLY A 149 5.34 -21.14 10.72
C GLY A 149 5.71 -19.66 10.71
N LEU A 150 6.76 -19.27 10.00
CA LEU A 150 7.21 -17.88 9.92
C LEU A 150 6.91 -17.28 8.54
N VAL A 151 5.98 -16.34 8.53
CA VAL A 151 5.68 -15.58 7.31
C VAL A 151 6.84 -14.66 6.95
N LYS A 152 7.30 -14.76 5.70
CA LYS A 152 8.36 -13.90 5.14
C LYS A 152 7.92 -13.38 3.77
N PRO A 153 8.45 -12.22 3.31
CA PRO A 153 8.09 -11.68 2.01
C PRO A 153 8.55 -12.60 0.85
N LYS A 154 7.64 -12.86 -0.10
CA LYS A 154 7.91 -13.47 -1.40
C LYS A 154 7.50 -12.48 -2.49
N ALA A 155 8.39 -12.21 -3.44
CA ALA A 155 8.16 -11.31 -4.57
C ALA A 155 7.93 -12.10 -5.86
N PHE A 156 6.89 -11.73 -6.59
CA PHE A 156 6.66 -12.11 -7.98
C PHE A 156 7.08 -10.94 -8.85
N ILE A 157 7.92 -11.17 -9.85
CA ILE A 157 8.54 -10.12 -10.65
C ILE A 157 8.36 -10.40 -12.13
N VAL A 158 7.79 -9.42 -12.85
CA VAL A 158 7.82 -9.36 -14.30
C VAL A 158 9.05 -8.56 -14.69
N LEU A 159 9.90 -9.14 -15.53
CA LEU A 159 11.13 -8.50 -15.98
C LEU A 159 10.86 -7.55 -17.16
N ARG A 160 11.68 -6.51 -17.24
CA ARG A 160 11.77 -5.69 -18.45
C ARG A 160 12.45 -6.49 -19.57
N GLU A 161 12.14 -6.11 -20.79
CA GLU A 161 12.79 -6.66 -21.99
C GLU A 161 14.31 -6.54 -21.90
N GLY A 162 15.01 -7.58 -22.36
CA GLY A 162 16.47 -7.68 -22.31
C GLY A 162 17.05 -8.27 -21.01
N HIS A 163 16.22 -8.60 -20.03
CA HIS A 163 16.63 -9.29 -18.82
C HIS A 163 16.19 -10.75 -18.81
N VAL A 164 17.08 -11.66 -18.38
CA VAL A 164 16.82 -13.11 -18.33
C VAL A 164 16.61 -13.53 -16.87
N PRO A 165 15.57 -14.31 -16.55
CA PRO A 165 15.35 -14.84 -15.21
C PRO A 165 16.47 -15.84 -14.83
N GLY A 166 16.89 -15.81 -13.56
CA GLY A 166 17.90 -16.71 -13.02
C GLY A 166 18.30 -16.33 -11.60
N ASP A 167 19.01 -17.23 -10.93
CA ASP A 167 19.41 -17.06 -9.53
C ASP A 167 20.34 -15.87 -9.32
N GLU A 168 21.20 -15.59 -10.28
CA GLU A 168 22.12 -14.45 -10.23
C GLU A 168 21.35 -13.13 -10.18
N LEU A 169 20.36 -12.95 -11.07
CA LEU A 169 19.50 -11.76 -11.08
C LEU A 169 18.62 -11.69 -9.81
N ALA A 170 18.08 -12.82 -9.36
CA ALA A 170 17.29 -12.86 -8.13
C ALA A 170 18.14 -12.42 -6.91
N ASN A 171 19.39 -12.87 -6.82
CA ASN A 171 20.29 -12.47 -5.75
C ASN A 171 20.68 -10.98 -5.87
N ALA A 172 20.95 -10.48 -7.06
CA ALA A 172 21.23 -9.05 -7.28
C ALA A 172 20.05 -8.17 -6.83
N ILE A 173 18.80 -8.56 -7.16
CA ILE A 173 17.59 -7.84 -6.72
C ILE A 173 17.43 -7.91 -5.19
N LYS A 174 17.70 -9.06 -4.55
CA LYS A 174 17.67 -9.17 -3.08
C LYS A 174 18.68 -8.22 -2.42
N GLU A 175 19.91 -8.19 -2.90
CA GLU A 175 20.95 -7.29 -2.39
C GLU A 175 20.57 -5.81 -2.62
N PHE A 176 20.00 -5.49 -3.78
CA PHE A 176 19.49 -4.15 -4.06
C PHE A 176 18.45 -3.69 -3.01
N VAL A 177 17.52 -4.58 -2.62
CA VAL A 177 16.51 -4.26 -1.59
C VAL A 177 17.15 -4.14 -0.20
N LYS A 178 18.04 -5.06 0.18
CA LYS A 178 18.73 -5.05 1.50
C LYS A 178 19.50 -3.76 1.77
N THR A 179 20.02 -3.10 0.74
CA THR A 179 20.78 -1.85 0.88
C THR A 179 19.89 -0.61 0.98
N ARG A 180 18.55 -0.73 0.79
CA ARG A 180 17.63 0.41 0.69
C ARG A 180 16.52 0.44 1.73
N ILE A 181 16.10 -0.73 2.22
CA ILE A 181 15.10 -0.84 3.26
C ILE A 181 15.60 -1.79 4.36
N ALA A 182 14.87 -1.81 5.49
CA ALA A 182 15.26 -2.64 6.63
C ALA A 182 15.40 -4.12 6.24
N ILE A 183 16.45 -4.78 6.73
CA ILE A 183 16.88 -6.12 6.29
C ILE A 183 15.79 -7.19 6.46
N TYR A 184 14.91 -7.07 7.45
CA TYR A 184 13.80 -8.02 7.65
C TYR A 184 12.71 -7.92 6.58
N LYS A 185 12.70 -6.84 5.76
CA LYS A 185 11.71 -6.59 4.70
C LYS A 185 12.11 -7.17 3.35
N TYR A 186 13.39 -7.57 3.13
CA TYR A 186 13.76 -8.08 1.81
C TYR A 186 13.05 -9.39 1.48
N PRO A 187 12.64 -9.63 0.20
CA PRO A 187 11.98 -10.86 -0.20
C PRO A 187 12.94 -12.06 -0.08
N ARG A 188 12.53 -13.07 0.68
CA ARG A 188 13.30 -14.31 0.82
C ARG A 188 13.27 -15.12 -0.48
N TRP A 189 12.15 -15.06 -1.17
CA TRP A 189 11.95 -15.73 -2.45
C TRP A 189 11.60 -14.71 -3.52
N ILE A 190 12.16 -14.92 -4.70
CA ILE A 190 11.81 -14.20 -5.93
C ILE A 190 11.37 -15.24 -6.94
N GLU A 191 10.21 -15.05 -7.51
CA GLU A 191 9.67 -15.83 -8.60
C GLU A 191 9.48 -14.91 -9.80
N PHE A 192 10.13 -15.27 -10.92
CA PHE A 192 9.96 -14.53 -12.17
C PHE A 192 8.75 -15.07 -12.92
N VAL A 193 7.85 -14.18 -13.29
CA VAL A 193 6.60 -14.51 -13.98
C VAL A 193 6.46 -13.67 -15.24
N THR A 194 5.71 -14.16 -16.21
CA THR A 194 5.44 -13.44 -17.47
C THR A 194 4.44 -12.32 -17.31
N SER A 195 3.50 -12.48 -16.37
CA SER A 195 2.50 -11.46 -16.01
C SER A 195 2.00 -11.68 -14.59
N LEU A 196 1.51 -10.62 -13.97
CA LEU A 196 0.83 -10.69 -12.66
C LEU A 196 -0.68 -10.88 -12.87
N PRO A 197 -1.36 -11.73 -12.07
CA PRO A 197 -2.80 -11.86 -12.12
C PRO A 197 -3.46 -10.53 -11.73
N LYS A 198 -4.44 -10.10 -12.52
CA LYS A 198 -5.21 -8.88 -12.29
C LYS A 198 -6.70 -9.22 -12.20
N ASN A 199 -7.38 -8.55 -11.28
CA ASN A 199 -8.83 -8.65 -11.18
C ASN A 199 -9.53 -7.84 -12.29
N ASP A 200 -10.87 -7.91 -12.37
CA ASP A 200 -11.70 -7.24 -13.38
C ASP A 200 -11.53 -5.71 -13.42
N ARG A 201 -10.95 -5.13 -12.36
CA ARG A 201 -10.64 -3.69 -12.25
C ARG A 201 -9.19 -3.36 -12.61
N GLY A 202 -8.43 -4.32 -13.11
CA GLY A 202 -7.01 -4.17 -13.47
C GLY A 202 -6.04 -4.11 -12.28
N LYS A 203 -6.50 -4.33 -11.04
CA LYS A 203 -5.65 -4.38 -9.84
C LYS A 203 -5.06 -5.78 -9.66
N ILE A 204 -3.83 -5.86 -9.16
CA ILE A 204 -3.16 -7.14 -8.86
C ILE A 204 -4.01 -7.97 -7.89
N ASP A 205 -4.32 -9.20 -8.26
CA ASP A 205 -5.04 -10.17 -7.44
C ASP A 205 -4.07 -11.01 -6.60
N ARG A 206 -3.73 -10.49 -5.41
CA ARG A 206 -2.84 -11.19 -4.49
C ARG A 206 -3.40 -12.51 -3.96
N LYS A 207 -4.73 -12.73 -4.02
CA LYS A 207 -5.33 -14.01 -3.61
C LYS A 207 -4.93 -15.14 -4.57
N GLN A 208 -4.80 -14.85 -5.86
CA GLN A 208 -4.31 -15.83 -6.82
C GLN A 208 -2.82 -16.14 -6.63
N LEU A 209 -2.01 -15.18 -6.19
CA LEU A 209 -0.58 -15.38 -5.92
C LEU A 209 -0.31 -16.20 -4.64
N ARG A 210 -1.29 -16.31 -3.73
CA ARG A 210 -1.19 -17.07 -2.46
C ARG A 210 -1.55 -18.56 -2.63
N ARG A 211 -2.02 -18.97 -3.81
CA ARG A 211 -2.36 -20.38 -4.14
C ARG A 211 -1.14 -21.14 -4.64
#